data_487c68be12a44744220eca7bd95720ee
#
_entry.id   487c68be12a44744220eca7bd95720ee
#
_cell.length_a   1.000
_cell.length_b   1.000
_cell.length_c   1.000
_cell.angle_alpha   90.00
_cell.angle_beta   90.00
_cell.angle_gamma   90.00
#
_symmetry.space_group_name_H-M   'P 1'
#
loop_
_entity.id
_entity.type
_entity.pdbx_description
1 polymer ?
#
loop_
_entity_poly.entity_id
_entity_poly.type
_entity_poly.pdbx_seq_one_letter_code
_entity_poly.pdbx_strand_id
1 'polypeptide(L)'
;YYFANNNKYDGLWFRDFQQGKGMMHYYNGDKYTGEWNADKREGYGEYKYANGASYRGEWSADRKNGKGLFDWNDGSWYDGMWKDNQRNGKGTFNYADGDKYTGEWVDDVQHGRGVYEFHNGDRYEGGYVQGERTGEGIFTFANGNKYIGHFRNGAQDGQGTFTWHNGASYTGMWKANKRDGQGKYVWSNGDIYEGSWKDGQMSGEGVLRMIDGTKFKGTFKNGEKNGFGIMEDGNGIRFEGNFKDNEKDGPFVMKDKNGNITQKGEYSHGVMLK
;
A
#
# COMPACT_ATOMS: atom_id res chain seq x y z
N TYR A 1 -21.10 49.15 -3.94
CA TYR A 1 -22.19 48.97 -4.90
C TYR A 1 -23.12 47.86 -4.45
N TYR A 2 -24.42 48.02 -4.58
CA TYR A 2 -25.42 47.00 -4.31
C TYR A 2 -26.04 46.53 -5.63
N PHE A 3 -26.02 45.23 -5.85
CA PHE A 3 -26.60 44.59 -7.02
C PHE A 3 -28.09 44.24 -6.79
N ALA A 4 -28.85 44.09 -7.86
CA ALA A 4 -30.26 43.71 -7.79
C ALA A 4 -30.52 42.34 -7.13
N ASN A 5 -29.52 41.45 -7.11
CA ASN A 5 -29.56 40.15 -6.45
C ASN A 5 -29.12 40.17 -4.96
N ASN A 6 -29.10 41.37 -4.35
CA ASN A 6 -28.71 41.64 -2.97
C ASN A 6 -27.22 41.35 -2.64
N ASN A 7 -26.39 41.14 -3.65
CA ASN A 7 -24.93 41.12 -3.44
C ASN A 7 -24.43 42.55 -3.19
N LYS A 8 -23.34 42.67 -2.43
CA LYS A 8 -22.67 43.96 -2.20
C LYS A 8 -21.20 43.84 -2.58
N TYR A 9 -20.74 44.72 -3.45
CA TYR A 9 -19.33 44.86 -3.79
C TYR A 9 -18.74 46.13 -3.20
N ASP A 10 -17.55 45.98 -2.59
CA ASP A 10 -16.75 47.08 -2.06
C ASP A 10 -15.32 46.94 -2.62
N GLY A 11 -14.97 47.76 -3.60
CA GLY A 11 -13.71 47.64 -4.30
C GLY A 11 -13.56 48.58 -5.49
N LEU A 12 -12.51 48.35 -6.25
CA LEU A 12 -12.14 49.19 -7.38
C LEU A 12 -12.98 48.84 -8.63
N TRP A 13 -13.22 49.83 -9.43
CA TRP A 13 -13.93 49.74 -10.71
C TRP A 13 -13.11 50.37 -11.83
N PHE A 14 -13.15 49.76 -13.02
CA PHE A 14 -12.59 50.33 -14.22
C PHE A 14 -13.52 50.06 -15.41
N ARG A 15 -13.99 51.10 -16.08
CA ARG A 15 -14.92 51.01 -17.24
C ARG A 15 -16.13 50.12 -16.93
N ASP A 16 -16.78 50.38 -15.78
CA ASP A 16 -17.96 49.65 -15.27
C ASP A 16 -17.73 48.18 -14.89
N PHE A 17 -16.48 47.67 -14.91
CA PHE A 17 -16.12 46.33 -14.46
C PHE A 17 -15.45 46.38 -13.08
N GLN A 18 -15.68 45.36 -12.27
CA GLN A 18 -14.91 45.11 -11.07
C GLN A 18 -13.44 44.82 -11.46
N GLN A 19 -12.53 45.58 -10.89
CA GLN A 19 -11.13 45.57 -11.29
C GLN A 19 -10.21 45.80 -10.09
N GLY A 20 -9.06 45.08 -10.03
CA GLY A 20 -8.13 45.21 -8.94
C GLY A 20 -8.66 44.64 -7.62
N LYS A 21 -8.28 45.20 -6.48
CA LYS A 21 -8.68 44.65 -5.16
C LYS A 21 -10.12 45.03 -4.83
N GLY A 22 -10.87 44.04 -4.32
CA GLY A 22 -12.25 44.24 -3.90
C GLY A 22 -12.80 43.11 -3.05
N MET A 23 -13.95 43.38 -2.44
CA MET A 23 -14.68 42.47 -1.59
C MET A 23 -16.11 42.31 -2.09
N MET A 24 -16.54 41.07 -2.29
CA MET A 24 -17.92 40.72 -2.59
C MET A 24 -18.57 40.05 -1.37
N HIS A 25 -19.72 40.60 -0.96
CA HIS A 25 -20.62 39.90 -0.06
C HIS A 25 -21.77 39.34 -0.88
N TYR A 26 -21.93 38.06 -0.87
CA TYR A 26 -23.02 37.38 -1.55
C TYR A 26 -24.25 37.27 -0.64
N TYR A 27 -25.43 37.31 -1.23
CA TYR A 27 -26.68 37.23 -0.47
C TYR A 27 -26.88 35.96 0.34
N ASN A 28 -26.19 34.85 -0.08
CA ASN A 28 -26.20 33.57 0.60
C ASN A 28 -25.29 33.53 1.84
N GLY A 29 -24.60 34.60 2.17
CA GLY A 29 -23.68 34.72 3.30
C GLY A 29 -22.22 34.43 2.97
N ASP A 30 -21.92 34.02 1.75
CA ASP A 30 -20.53 33.85 1.30
C ASP A 30 -19.84 35.21 1.16
N LYS A 31 -18.50 35.19 1.19
CA LYS A 31 -17.68 36.37 1.02
C LYS A 31 -16.42 36.05 0.22
N TYR A 32 -16.11 36.88 -0.76
CA TYR A 32 -14.83 36.87 -1.44
C TYR A 32 -14.08 38.19 -1.17
N THR A 33 -12.78 38.05 -0.88
CA THR A 33 -11.87 39.20 -0.74
C THR A 33 -10.61 38.89 -1.55
N GLY A 34 -10.34 39.69 -2.58
CA GLY A 34 -9.20 39.38 -3.46
C GLY A 34 -9.13 40.28 -4.68
N GLU A 35 -8.47 39.81 -5.69
CA GLU A 35 -8.26 40.49 -6.95
C GLU A 35 -9.38 40.16 -7.94
N TRP A 36 -9.69 41.14 -8.78
CA TRP A 36 -10.73 41.12 -9.79
C TRP A 36 -10.19 41.59 -11.13
N ASN A 37 -10.65 40.96 -12.20
CA ASN A 37 -10.37 41.38 -13.56
C ASN A 37 -11.61 41.17 -14.42
N ALA A 38 -12.17 42.27 -14.95
CA ALA A 38 -13.38 42.27 -15.79
C ALA A 38 -14.51 41.43 -15.15
N ASP A 39 -14.92 41.77 -13.92
CA ASP A 39 -15.97 41.15 -13.09
C ASP A 39 -15.69 39.71 -12.63
N LYS A 40 -14.50 39.17 -12.90
CA LYS A 40 -14.11 37.81 -12.52
C LYS A 40 -13.05 37.85 -11.41
N ARG A 41 -13.13 36.88 -10.50
CA ARG A 41 -12.05 36.66 -9.55
C ARG A 41 -10.81 36.21 -10.31
N GLU A 42 -9.70 36.88 -10.06
CA GLU A 42 -8.42 36.68 -10.71
C GLU A 42 -7.30 36.90 -9.68
N GLY A 43 -6.09 36.38 -9.92
CA GLY A 43 -4.97 36.56 -9.01
C GLY A 43 -5.20 35.92 -7.64
N TYR A 44 -4.75 36.56 -6.56
CA TYR A 44 -4.86 36.01 -5.22
C TYR A 44 -6.10 36.48 -4.47
N GLY A 45 -6.82 35.53 -3.82
CA GLY A 45 -7.99 35.87 -3.04
C GLY A 45 -8.42 34.83 -2.02
N GLU A 46 -9.25 35.28 -1.07
CA GLU A 46 -9.87 34.43 -0.05
C GLU A 46 -11.38 34.37 -0.28
N TYR A 47 -11.94 33.18 -0.38
CA TYR A 47 -13.38 32.91 -0.41
C TYR A 47 -13.79 32.22 0.87
N LYS A 48 -14.71 32.80 1.61
CA LYS A 48 -15.33 32.25 2.82
C LYS A 48 -16.75 31.85 2.52
N TYR A 49 -17.06 30.60 2.71
CA TYR A 49 -18.40 30.04 2.56
C TYR A 49 -19.22 30.27 3.82
N ALA A 50 -20.54 30.42 3.68
CA ALA A 50 -21.44 30.62 4.81
C ALA A 50 -21.43 29.46 5.83
N ASN A 51 -21.05 28.26 5.40
CA ASN A 51 -20.89 27.09 6.27
C ASN A 51 -19.57 27.05 7.06
N GLY A 52 -18.73 28.10 6.92
CA GLY A 52 -17.43 28.20 7.60
C GLY A 52 -16.24 27.66 6.81
N ALA A 53 -16.46 26.93 5.73
CA ALA A 53 -15.36 26.50 4.85
C ALA A 53 -14.67 27.73 4.22
N SER A 54 -13.42 27.56 3.79
CA SER A 54 -12.69 28.65 3.13
C SER A 54 -11.72 28.14 2.08
N TYR A 55 -11.50 28.97 1.05
CA TYR A 55 -10.41 28.80 0.10
C TYR A 55 -9.55 30.06 0.11
N ARG A 56 -8.24 29.88 0.20
CA ARG A 56 -7.26 30.96 0.10
C ARG A 56 -6.20 30.55 -0.93
N GLY A 57 -6.11 31.27 -2.04
CA GLY A 57 -5.19 30.91 -3.09
C GLY A 57 -5.40 31.68 -4.38
N GLU A 58 -4.85 31.13 -5.45
CA GLU A 58 -4.89 31.72 -6.77
C GLU A 58 -6.20 31.41 -7.48
N TRP A 59 -6.66 32.38 -8.26
CA TRP A 59 -7.88 32.36 -9.05
C TRP A 59 -7.58 32.73 -10.50
N SER A 60 -8.25 32.10 -11.44
CA SER A 60 -8.28 32.54 -12.82
C SER A 60 -9.69 32.38 -13.39
N ALA A 61 -10.24 33.44 -13.93
CA ALA A 61 -11.58 33.49 -14.53
C ALA A 61 -12.65 32.81 -13.64
N ASP A 62 -12.73 33.20 -12.35
CA ASP A 62 -13.64 32.66 -11.32
C ASP A 62 -13.38 31.22 -10.85
N ARG A 63 -12.32 30.61 -11.29
CA ARG A 63 -11.96 29.25 -10.90
C ARG A 63 -10.73 29.24 -9.99
N LYS A 64 -10.71 28.33 -9.04
CA LYS A 64 -9.48 28.00 -8.30
C LYS A 64 -8.46 27.47 -9.28
N ASN A 65 -7.29 28.10 -9.36
CA ASN A 65 -6.26 27.77 -10.34
C ASN A 65 -4.90 28.22 -9.80
N GLY A 66 -3.89 27.35 -9.83
CA GLY A 66 -2.60 27.62 -9.20
C GLY A 66 -2.56 27.11 -7.76
N LYS A 67 -1.74 27.72 -6.90
CA LYS A 67 -1.56 27.29 -5.51
C LYS A 67 -2.69 27.79 -4.62
N GLY A 68 -3.22 26.92 -3.73
CA GLY A 68 -4.24 27.31 -2.77
C GLY A 68 -4.50 26.32 -1.67
N LEU A 69 -4.96 26.86 -0.54
CA LEU A 69 -5.41 26.11 0.63
C LEU A 69 -6.94 26.12 0.68
N PHE A 70 -7.56 24.97 0.73
CA PHE A 70 -8.98 24.79 1.02
C PHE A 70 -9.15 24.14 2.39
N ASP A 71 -9.93 24.77 3.25
CA ASP A 71 -10.34 24.25 4.56
C ASP A 71 -11.85 24.00 4.52
N TRP A 72 -12.28 22.75 4.79
CA TRP A 72 -13.69 22.35 4.75
C TRP A 72 -14.44 22.66 6.04
N ASN A 73 -13.75 23.17 7.06
CA ASN A 73 -14.31 23.46 8.39
C ASN A 73 -14.86 22.20 9.12
N ASP A 74 -14.43 21.03 8.73
CA ASP A 74 -14.75 19.73 9.35
C ASP A 74 -13.50 19.03 9.93
N GLY A 75 -12.35 19.74 9.93
CA GLY A 75 -11.04 19.22 10.30
C GLY A 75 -10.22 18.75 9.10
N SER A 76 -10.83 18.66 7.92
CA SER A 76 -10.08 18.35 6.69
C SER A 76 -9.63 19.62 5.97
N TRP A 77 -8.48 19.52 5.29
CA TRP A 77 -7.95 20.61 4.46
C TRP A 77 -7.06 20.07 3.34
N TYR A 78 -6.93 20.86 2.28
CA TYR A 78 -6.00 20.60 1.17
C TYR A 78 -5.14 21.83 0.91
N ASP A 79 -3.83 21.66 0.91
CA ASP A 79 -2.84 22.66 0.48
C ASP A 79 -2.07 22.12 -0.73
N GLY A 80 -2.26 22.73 -1.87
CA GLY A 80 -1.66 22.25 -3.10
C GLY A 80 -2.07 23.00 -4.34
N MET A 81 -1.82 22.35 -5.47
CA MET A 81 -2.11 22.90 -6.79
C MET A 81 -3.55 22.60 -7.20
N TRP A 82 -4.15 23.59 -7.85
CA TRP A 82 -5.51 23.58 -8.38
C TRP A 82 -5.50 23.87 -9.87
N LYS A 83 -6.44 23.28 -10.58
CA LYS A 83 -6.73 23.57 -11.97
C LYS A 83 -8.24 23.47 -12.18
N ASP A 84 -8.85 24.54 -12.69
CA ASP A 84 -10.29 24.59 -13.01
C ASP A 84 -11.19 24.10 -11.85
N ASN A 85 -10.91 24.51 -10.61
CA ASN A 85 -11.57 24.14 -9.36
C ASN A 85 -11.25 22.73 -8.84
N GLN A 86 -10.45 21.92 -9.51
CA GLN A 86 -10.07 20.57 -9.11
C GLN A 86 -8.63 20.54 -8.56
N ARG A 87 -8.35 19.66 -7.60
CA ARG A 87 -6.99 19.38 -7.16
C ARG A 87 -6.22 18.73 -8.31
N ASN A 88 -5.11 19.33 -8.69
CA ASN A 88 -4.36 18.91 -9.87
C ASN A 88 -2.88 19.32 -9.71
N GLY A 89 -1.95 18.38 -9.79
CA GLY A 89 -0.55 18.61 -9.48
C GLY A 89 -0.20 18.17 -8.06
N LYS A 90 0.84 18.75 -7.45
CA LYS A 90 1.28 18.37 -6.11
C LYS A 90 0.46 19.03 -5.02
N GLY A 91 0.16 18.27 -3.96
CA GLY A 91 -0.54 18.81 -2.79
C GLY A 91 -0.65 17.82 -1.64
N THR A 92 -1.00 18.36 -0.48
CA THR A 92 -1.25 17.60 0.75
C THR A 92 -2.73 17.70 1.12
N PHE A 93 -3.38 16.57 1.31
CA PHE A 93 -4.72 16.48 1.88
C PHE A 93 -4.62 15.90 3.29
N ASN A 94 -5.14 16.61 4.27
CA ASN A 94 -5.34 16.13 5.62
C ASN A 94 -6.82 15.80 5.78
N TYR A 95 -7.12 14.55 6.09
CA TYR A 95 -8.48 14.07 6.29
C TYR A 95 -8.95 14.34 7.72
N ALA A 96 -10.25 14.49 7.92
CA ALA A 96 -10.84 14.77 9.22
C ALA A 96 -10.60 13.67 10.27
N ASP A 97 -10.38 12.42 9.83
CA ASP A 97 -10.05 11.26 10.68
C ASP A 97 -8.57 11.19 11.08
N GLY A 98 -7.74 12.12 10.60
CA GLY A 98 -6.31 12.19 10.88
C GLY A 98 -5.42 11.49 9.87
N ASP A 99 -5.97 10.85 8.86
CA ASP A 99 -5.20 10.37 7.71
C ASP A 99 -4.60 11.56 6.94
N LYS A 100 -3.50 11.33 6.22
CA LYS A 100 -2.87 12.35 5.40
C LYS A 100 -2.31 11.78 4.12
N TYR A 101 -2.59 12.41 3.00
CA TYR A 101 -1.96 12.11 1.72
C TYR A 101 -1.13 13.31 1.23
N THR A 102 0.11 13.05 0.85
CA THR A 102 0.99 14.03 0.20
C THR A 102 1.50 13.44 -1.10
N GLY A 103 1.17 14.05 -2.22
CA GLY A 103 1.54 13.49 -3.53
C GLY A 103 0.94 14.25 -4.70
N GLU A 104 0.85 13.54 -5.81
CA GLU A 104 0.31 14.06 -7.06
C GLU A 104 -1.20 13.80 -7.13
N TRP A 105 -1.90 14.73 -7.79
CA TRP A 105 -3.33 14.74 -8.00
C TRP A 105 -3.65 14.98 -9.47
N VAL A 106 -4.65 14.31 -9.99
CA VAL A 106 -5.24 14.57 -11.30
C VAL A 106 -6.75 14.56 -11.13
N ASP A 107 -7.41 15.67 -11.45
CA ASP A 107 -8.86 15.86 -11.43
C ASP A 107 -9.51 15.34 -10.13
N ASP A 108 -9.01 15.85 -8.98
CA ASP A 108 -9.42 15.50 -7.61
C ASP A 108 -9.03 14.09 -7.14
N VAL A 109 -8.33 13.29 -7.93
CA VAL A 109 -7.96 11.90 -7.62
C VAL A 109 -6.45 11.77 -7.41
N GLN A 110 -6.04 10.97 -6.43
CA GLN A 110 -4.63 10.62 -6.18
C GLN A 110 -4.04 9.94 -7.42
N HIS A 111 -2.87 10.41 -7.85
CA HIS A 111 -2.19 9.92 -9.04
C HIS A 111 -0.66 10.01 -8.87
N GLY A 112 0.10 9.42 -9.82
CA GLY A 112 1.56 9.53 -9.82
C GLY A 112 2.20 8.96 -8.56
N ARG A 113 3.11 9.70 -7.93
CA ARG A 113 3.76 9.29 -6.69
C ARG A 113 3.17 10.01 -5.49
N GLY A 114 3.02 9.26 -4.38
CA GLY A 114 2.51 9.83 -3.14
C GLY A 114 2.88 9.03 -1.89
N VAL A 115 2.69 9.70 -0.77
CA VAL A 115 2.81 9.15 0.58
C VAL A 115 1.45 9.26 1.25
N TYR A 116 0.95 8.16 1.78
CA TYR A 116 -0.23 8.10 2.61
C TYR A 116 0.16 7.73 4.04
N GLU A 117 -0.14 8.57 4.97
CA GLU A 117 0.06 8.39 6.41
C GLU A 117 -1.31 8.14 7.04
N PHE A 118 -1.52 6.94 7.56
CA PHE A 118 -2.76 6.56 8.23
C PHE A 118 -2.73 7.02 9.70
N HIS A 119 -3.86 7.40 10.25
CA HIS A 119 -3.99 7.82 11.66
C HIS A 119 -3.58 6.71 12.64
N ASN A 120 -3.67 5.43 12.23
CA ASN A 120 -3.23 4.30 13.04
C ASN A 120 -1.70 4.10 13.07
N GLY A 121 -0.94 4.95 12.36
CA GLY A 121 0.52 4.90 12.27
C GLY A 121 1.07 4.07 11.10
N ASP A 122 0.21 3.44 10.30
CA ASP A 122 0.65 2.82 9.04
C ASP A 122 1.08 3.89 8.03
N ARG A 123 1.96 3.54 7.10
CA ARG A 123 2.43 4.44 6.06
C ARG A 123 2.65 3.69 4.74
N TYR A 124 2.11 4.24 3.67
CA TYR A 124 2.42 3.81 2.31
C TYR A 124 3.18 4.89 1.56
N GLU A 125 4.18 4.49 0.78
CA GLU A 125 4.91 5.35 -0.14
C GLU A 125 5.08 4.62 -1.47
N GLY A 126 4.53 5.17 -2.56
CA GLY A 126 4.58 4.49 -3.86
C GLY A 126 3.72 5.14 -4.92
N GLY A 127 3.41 4.35 -5.95
CA GLY A 127 2.60 4.76 -7.09
C GLY A 127 1.10 4.73 -6.82
N TYR A 128 0.39 5.64 -7.50
CA TYR A 128 -1.07 5.73 -7.52
C TYR A 128 -1.57 5.90 -8.96
N VAL A 129 -2.62 5.21 -9.29
CA VAL A 129 -3.43 5.43 -10.50
C VAL A 129 -4.89 5.40 -10.10
N GLN A 130 -5.63 6.47 -10.39
CA GLN A 130 -7.07 6.59 -10.07
C GLN A 130 -7.40 6.30 -8.59
N GLY A 131 -6.56 6.79 -7.68
CA GLY A 131 -6.73 6.58 -6.24
C GLY A 131 -6.24 5.23 -5.71
N GLU A 132 -5.88 4.30 -6.57
CA GLU A 132 -5.45 2.97 -6.19
C GLU A 132 -3.92 2.84 -6.18
N ARG A 133 -3.36 2.19 -5.15
CA ARG A 133 -1.93 1.88 -5.06
C ARG A 133 -1.52 0.96 -6.19
N THR A 134 -0.44 1.29 -6.90
CA THR A 134 0.05 0.52 -8.05
C THR A 134 1.56 0.64 -8.22
N GLY A 135 2.14 -0.32 -8.98
CA GLY A 135 3.59 -0.32 -9.24
C GLY A 135 4.40 -0.58 -7.98
N GLU A 136 5.64 -0.10 -7.97
CA GLU A 136 6.54 -0.24 -6.81
C GLU A 136 6.09 0.64 -5.64
N GLY A 137 6.10 0.06 -4.44
CA GLY A 137 5.75 0.77 -3.22
C GLY A 137 6.32 0.15 -1.96
N ILE A 138 6.29 0.95 -0.90
CA ILE A 138 6.69 0.56 0.45
C ILE A 138 5.48 0.75 1.37
N PHE A 139 5.08 -0.31 2.05
CA PHE A 139 4.09 -0.22 3.12
C PHE A 139 4.76 -0.54 4.45
N THR A 140 4.75 0.40 5.36
CA THR A 140 5.26 0.25 6.73
C THR A 140 4.07 0.22 7.67
N PHE A 141 3.93 -0.87 8.41
CA PHE A 141 2.88 -1.04 9.40
C PHE A 141 3.28 -0.43 10.74
N ALA A 142 2.34 0.09 11.50
CA ALA A 142 2.58 0.68 12.83
C ALA A 142 3.24 -0.31 13.81
N ASN A 143 3.01 -1.61 13.62
CA ASN A 143 3.61 -2.68 14.42
C ASN A 143 5.07 -3.02 14.03
N GLY A 144 5.66 -2.28 13.10
CA GLY A 144 7.04 -2.46 12.65
C GLY A 144 7.22 -3.48 11.50
N ASN A 145 6.14 -4.10 11.02
CA ASN A 145 6.20 -4.90 9.80
C ASN A 145 6.42 -3.99 8.59
N LYS A 146 6.98 -4.54 7.51
CA LYS A 146 7.25 -3.79 6.29
C LYS A 146 7.07 -4.65 5.04
N TYR A 147 6.40 -4.11 4.04
CA TYR A 147 6.37 -4.67 2.69
C TYR A 147 7.06 -3.72 1.71
N ILE A 148 7.90 -4.28 0.85
CA ILE A 148 8.52 -3.58 -0.28
C ILE A 148 8.27 -4.43 -1.51
N GLY A 149 7.60 -3.88 -2.52
CA GLY A 149 7.30 -4.63 -3.74
C GLY A 149 6.19 -4.03 -4.56
N HIS A 150 5.69 -4.83 -5.47
CA HIS A 150 4.65 -4.43 -6.41
C HIS A 150 3.26 -4.41 -5.78
N PHE A 151 2.48 -3.42 -6.19
CA PHE A 151 1.05 -3.26 -5.91
C PHE A 151 0.25 -3.25 -7.21
N ARG A 152 -0.96 -3.79 -7.16
CA ARG A 152 -1.96 -3.71 -8.22
C ARG A 152 -3.33 -3.56 -7.59
N ASN A 153 -4.09 -2.53 -8.00
CA ASN A 153 -5.43 -2.24 -7.48
C ASN A 153 -5.46 -2.27 -5.94
N GLY A 154 -4.51 -1.57 -5.31
CA GLY A 154 -4.41 -1.45 -3.86
C GLY A 154 -3.82 -2.65 -3.12
N ALA A 155 -3.67 -3.82 -3.75
CA ALA A 155 -3.18 -5.06 -3.15
C ALA A 155 -1.70 -5.33 -3.48
N GLN A 156 -0.99 -6.05 -2.59
CA GLN A 156 0.31 -6.65 -2.89
C GLN A 156 0.12 -7.69 -4.01
N ASP A 157 0.78 -7.50 -5.15
CA ASP A 157 0.61 -8.35 -6.32
C ASP A 157 1.85 -8.24 -7.22
N GLY A 158 2.54 -9.34 -7.46
CA GLY A 158 3.82 -9.42 -8.14
C GLY A 158 4.98 -9.72 -7.19
N GLN A 159 6.20 -9.33 -7.55
CA GLN A 159 7.38 -9.56 -6.72
C GLN A 159 7.41 -8.63 -5.51
N GLY A 160 7.74 -9.16 -4.32
CA GLY A 160 7.86 -8.34 -3.12
C GLY A 160 8.50 -9.06 -1.94
N THR A 161 8.97 -8.24 -0.99
CA THR A 161 9.53 -8.71 0.29
C THR A 161 8.69 -8.18 1.44
N PHE A 162 8.21 -9.08 2.28
CA PHE A 162 7.60 -8.77 3.56
C PHE A 162 8.55 -9.12 4.69
N THR A 163 8.82 -8.17 5.57
CA THR A 163 9.64 -8.35 6.77
C THR A 163 8.77 -8.15 8.00
N TRP A 164 8.71 -9.13 8.86
CA TRP A 164 8.03 -9.04 10.16
C TRP A 164 8.95 -8.38 11.19
N HIS A 165 8.37 -7.71 12.17
CA HIS A 165 9.13 -7.03 13.25
C HIS A 165 10.00 -8.01 14.08
N ASN A 166 9.62 -9.31 14.10
CA ASN A 166 10.39 -10.35 14.79
C ASN A 166 11.60 -10.87 13.98
N GLY A 167 11.90 -10.26 12.83
CA GLY A 167 13.02 -10.61 11.96
C GLY A 167 12.73 -11.69 10.92
N ALA A 168 11.56 -12.34 10.94
CA ALA A 168 11.17 -13.22 9.85
C ALA A 168 10.98 -12.44 8.54
N SER A 169 11.14 -13.10 7.40
CA SER A 169 10.93 -12.46 6.10
C SER A 169 10.41 -13.43 5.04
N TYR A 170 9.66 -12.89 4.10
CA TYR A 170 9.31 -13.59 2.87
C TYR A 170 9.69 -12.72 1.67
N THR A 171 10.39 -13.32 0.71
CA THR A 171 10.71 -12.70 -0.57
C THR A 171 10.23 -13.63 -1.68
N GLY A 172 9.35 -13.13 -2.54
CA GLY A 172 8.78 -13.94 -3.61
C GLY A 172 7.55 -13.31 -4.25
N MET A 173 6.77 -14.16 -4.92
CA MET A 173 5.58 -13.76 -5.64
C MET A 173 4.38 -13.60 -4.69
N TRP A 174 3.59 -12.57 -4.98
CA TRP A 174 2.36 -12.21 -4.29
C TRP A 174 1.21 -12.14 -5.27
N LYS A 175 0.03 -12.47 -4.81
CA LYS A 175 -1.22 -12.32 -5.54
C LYS A 175 -2.33 -11.93 -4.57
N ALA A 176 -2.95 -10.77 -4.79
CA ALA A 176 -4.06 -10.27 -3.96
C ALA A 176 -3.76 -10.39 -2.45
N ASN A 177 -2.62 -9.85 -1.99
CA ASN A 177 -2.11 -9.86 -0.61
C ASN A 177 -1.73 -11.24 -0.05
N LYS A 178 -1.67 -12.29 -0.87
CA LYS A 178 -1.24 -13.63 -0.45
C LYS A 178 0.05 -14.03 -1.14
N ARG A 179 0.90 -14.80 -0.44
CA ARG A 179 2.06 -15.46 -1.06
C ARG A 179 1.53 -16.49 -2.06
N ASP A 180 1.93 -16.37 -3.34
CA ASP A 180 1.43 -17.24 -4.42
C ASP A 180 2.46 -17.27 -5.56
N GLY A 181 3.02 -18.45 -5.87
CA GLY A 181 4.11 -18.65 -6.79
C GLY A 181 5.40 -19.03 -6.09
N GLN A 182 6.56 -18.70 -6.64
CA GLN A 182 7.86 -19.03 -6.05
C GLN A 182 8.24 -18.00 -4.98
N GLY A 183 8.82 -18.50 -3.87
CA GLY A 183 9.30 -17.62 -2.81
C GLY A 183 10.16 -18.30 -1.76
N LYS A 184 10.89 -17.45 -1.04
CA LYS A 184 11.75 -17.81 0.08
C LYS A 184 11.18 -17.23 1.36
N TYR A 185 10.96 -18.07 2.35
CA TYR A 185 10.60 -17.65 3.71
C TYR A 185 11.77 -17.95 4.66
N VAL A 186 12.14 -16.98 5.45
CA VAL A 186 13.13 -17.13 6.54
C VAL A 186 12.39 -16.90 7.85
N TRP A 187 12.35 -17.90 8.71
CA TRP A 187 11.78 -17.76 10.05
C TRP A 187 12.71 -17.00 10.98
N SER A 188 12.16 -16.47 12.05
CA SER A 188 12.93 -15.74 13.08
C SER A 188 13.97 -16.59 13.80
N ASN A 189 13.79 -17.91 13.82
CA ASN A 189 14.78 -18.87 14.36
C ASN A 189 15.92 -19.20 13.38
N GLY A 190 15.83 -18.74 12.13
CA GLY A 190 16.82 -18.97 11.09
C GLY A 190 16.51 -20.11 10.13
N ASP A 191 15.43 -20.87 10.31
CA ASP A 191 14.97 -21.86 9.34
C ASP A 191 14.62 -21.17 8.01
N ILE A 192 14.76 -21.89 6.89
CA ILE A 192 14.54 -21.35 5.56
C ILE A 192 13.71 -22.34 4.74
N TYR A 193 12.64 -21.85 4.14
CA TYR A 193 11.91 -22.54 3.08
C TYR A 193 12.08 -21.80 1.76
N GLU A 194 12.43 -22.55 0.72
CA GLU A 194 12.48 -22.06 -0.68
C GLU A 194 11.64 -22.99 -1.54
N GLY A 195 10.60 -22.49 -2.19
CA GLY A 195 9.71 -23.31 -2.99
C GLY A 195 8.44 -22.62 -3.41
N SER A 196 7.46 -23.43 -3.81
CA SER A 196 6.17 -22.96 -4.29
C SER A 196 5.23 -22.61 -3.14
N TRP A 197 4.41 -21.62 -3.37
CA TRP A 197 3.39 -21.12 -2.46
C TRP A 197 2.04 -21.03 -3.18
N LYS A 198 0.98 -21.31 -2.46
CA LYS A 198 -0.39 -21.16 -2.94
C LYS A 198 -1.27 -20.62 -1.81
N ASP A 199 -2.01 -19.53 -2.08
CA ASP A 199 -2.92 -18.91 -1.11
C ASP A 199 -2.31 -18.66 0.29
N GLY A 200 -1.01 -18.31 0.35
CA GLY A 200 -0.28 -18.05 1.60
C GLY A 200 0.37 -19.28 2.25
N GLN A 201 0.21 -20.48 1.70
CA GLN A 201 0.75 -21.73 2.25
C GLN A 201 1.83 -22.34 1.34
N MET A 202 2.79 -23.07 1.93
CA MET A 202 3.75 -23.89 1.18
C MET A 202 2.98 -24.95 0.39
N SER A 203 3.27 -25.09 -0.91
CA SER A 203 2.53 -25.98 -1.80
C SER A 203 3.41 -26.39 -2.98
N GLY A 204 3.34 -27.64 -3.43
CA GLY A 204 4.20 -28.14 -4.51
C GLY A 204 5.63 -28.39 -4.05
N GLU A 205 6.57 -28.29 -4.98
CA GLU A 205 7.98 -28.57 -4.71
C GLU A 205 8.64 -27.49 -3.84
N GLY A 206 9.46 -27.91 -2.88
CA GLY A 206 10.20 -27.01 -2.02
C GLY A 206 11.36 -27.66 -1.25
N VAL A 207 12.19 -26.79 -0.70
CA VAL A 207 13.32 -27.17 0.15
C VAL A 207 13.21 -26.43 1.49
N LEU A 208 13.12 -27.18 2.57
CA LEU A 208 13.16 -26.66 3.94
C LEU A 208 14.54 -26.96 4.53
N ARG A 209 15.23 -25.94 5.03
CA ARG A 209 16.51 -26.06 5.76
C ARG A 209 16.31 -25.56 7.17
N MET A 210 16.60 -26.37 8.14
CA MET A 210 16.52 -26.04 9.56
C MET A 210 17.89 -25.63 10.10
N ILE A 211 17.92 -24.85 11.16
CA ILE A 211 19.15 -24.34 11.79
C ILE A 211 19.98 -25.48 12.40
N ASP A 212 19.34 -26.60 12.76
CA ASP A 212 20.03 -27.81 13.27
C ASP A 212 20.78 -28.64 12.18
N GLY A 213 20.77 -28.12 10.94
CA GLY A 213 21.38 -28.78 9.78
C GLY A 213 20.45 -29.74 9.04
N THR A 214 19.25 -30.00 9.53
CA THR A 214 18.27 -30.85 8.85
C THR A 214 17.80 -30.17 7.57
N LYS A 215 17.73 -30.90 6.48
CA LYS A 215 17.22 -30.45 5.19
C LYS A 215 16.15 -31.41 4.68
N PHE A 216 15.02 -30.87 4.29
CA PHE A 216 13.97 -31.61 3.59
C PHE A 216 13.82 -31.05 2.17
N LYS A 217 13.81 -31.91 1.18
CA LYS A 217 13.48 -31.60 -0.21
C LYS A 217 12.35 -32.52 -0.66
N GLY A 218 11.21 -31.94 -1.05
CA GLY A 218 10.05 -32.73 -1.46
C GLY A 218 8.82 -31.87 -1.70
N THR A 219 7.68 -32.51 -1.72
CA THR A 219 6.40 -31.88 -1.97
C THR A 219 5.70 -31.44 -0.69
N PHE A 220 4.99 -30.33 -0.81
CA PHE A 220 4.18 -29.72 0.25
C PHE A 220 2.72 -29.58 -0.23
N LYS A 221 1.79 -29.68 0.69
CA LYS A 221 0.38 -29.41 0.50
C LYS A 221 -0.18 -28.74 1.74
N ASN A 222 -0.83 -27.59 1.56
CA ASN A 222 -1.43 -26.81 2.66
C ASN A 222 -0.45 -26.50 3.81
N GLY A 223 0.83 -26.25 3.48
CA GLY A 223 1.89 -25.97 4.46
C GLY A 223 2.60 -27.19 5.03
N GLU A 224 2.17 -28.39 4.73
CA GLU A 224 2.67 -29.64 5.30
C GLU A 224 3.43 -30.48 4.27
N LYS A 225 4.43 -31.24 4.73
CA LYS A 225 5.12 -32.25 3.91
C LYS A 225 4.09 -33.28 3.48
N ASN A 226 3.95 -33.50 2.17
CA ASN A 226 2.95 -34.40 1.63
C ASN A 226 3.42 -34.96 0.28
N GLY A 227 3.52 -36.28 0.16
CA GLY A 227 4.11 -36.98 -1.00
C GLY A 227 5.57 -37.37 -0.78
N PHE A 228 6.28 -37.65 -1.87
CA PHE A 228 7.68 -38.08 -1.79
C PHE A 228 8.60 -36.95 -1.36
N GLY A 229 9.58 -37.29 -0.49
CA GLY A 229 10.61 -36.36 -0.06
C GLY A 229 11.87 -37.04 0.42
N ILE A 230 12.93 -36.24 0.42
CA ILE A 230 14.26 -36.62 0.94
C ILE A 230 14.54 -35.74 2.15
N MET A 231 14.78 -36.36 3.30
CA MET A 231 15.18 -35.67 4.52
C MET A 231 16.59 -36.12 4.89
N GLU A 232 17.48 -35.15 5.04
CA GLU A 232 18.87 -35.34 5.42
C GLU A 232 19.12 -34.63 6.76
N ASP A 233 19.70 -35.33 7.73
CA ASP A 233 20.08 -34.74 9.01
C ASP A 233 21.46 -34.07 8.96
N GLY A 234 21.85 -33.35 10.03
CA GLY A 234 23.15 -32.69 10.14
C GLY A 234 24.37 -33.63 10.11
N ASN A 235 24.18 -34.95 10.24
CA ASN A 235 25.23 -35.97 10.14
C ASN A 235 25.32 -36.61 8.75
N GLY A 236 24.43 -36.21 7.82
CA GLY A 236 24.36 -36.74 6.46
C GLY A 236 23.59 -38.07 6.33
N ILE A 237 22.85 -38.46 7.38
CA ILE A 237 21.93 -39.62 7.30
C ILE A 237 20.69 -39.17 6.52
N ARG A 238 20.33 -39.95 5.50
CA ARG A 238 19.28 -39.60 4.54
C ARG A 238 18.12 -40.59 4.63
N PHE A 239 16.91 -40.03 4.79
CA PHE A 239 15.64 -40.73 4.62
C PHE A 239 15.05 -40.35 3.26
N GLU A 240 14.70 -41.35 2.46
CA GLU A 240 14.01 -41.18 1.17
C GLU A 240 12.69 -41.94 1.24
N GLY A 241 11.56 -41.28 1.20
CA GLY A 241 10.26 -41.90 1.37
C GLY A 241 9.10 -40.95 1.27
N ASN A 242 7.90 -41.45 1.53
CA ASN A 242 6.70 -40.65 1.47
C ASN A 242 6.35 -39.99 2.81
N PHE A 243 5.65 -38.87 2.71
CA PHE A 243 5.11 -38.13 3.82
C PHE A 243 3.61 -37.87 3.60
N LYS A 244 2.86 -37.81 4.67
CA LYS A 244 1.46 -37.42 4.71
C LYS A 244 1.25 -36.59 5.96
N ASP A 245 0.76 -35.35 5.77
CA ASP A 245 0.45 -34.41 6.84
C ASP A 245 1.62 -34.26 7.84
N ASN A 246 2.85 -34.06 7.32
CA ASN A 246 4.16 -33.97 7.98
C ASN A 246 4.73 -35.30 8.51
N GLU A 247 3.96 -36.37 8.63
CA GLU A 247 4.38 -37.67 9.13
C GLU A 247 4.96 -38.54 8.01
N LYS A 248 5.92 -39.44 8.36
CA LYS A 248 6.40 -40.46 7.45
C LYS A 248 5.28 -41.47 7.22
N ASP A 249 4.98 -41.79 5.94
CA ASP A 249 3.87 -42.68 5.58
C ASP A 249 4.18 -43.42 4.27
N GLY A 250 4.18 -44.76 4.30
CA GLY A 250 4.52 -45.60 3.16
C GLY A 250 5.97 -46.09 3.15
N PRO A 251 6.41 -46.67 2.03
CA PRO A 251 7.75 -47.27 1.91
C PRO A 251 8.87 -46.24 1.98
N PHE A 252 10.00 -46.61 2.56
CA PHE A 252 11.19 -45.78 2.69
C PHE A 252 12.51 -46.53 2.51
N VAL A 253 13.55 -45.76 2.26
CA VAL A 253 14.95 -46.20 2.29
C VAL A 253 15.74 -45.21 3.14
N MET A 254 16.53 -45.72 4.08
CA MET A 254 17.56 -44.93 4.78
C MET A 254 18.93 -45.18 4.20
N LYS A 255 19.75 -44.14 4.12
CA LYS A 255 21.14 -44.21 3.63
C LYS A 255 22.08 -43.51 4.62
N ASP A 256 23.30 -43.98 4.70
CA ASP A 256 24.39 -43.30 5.39
C ASP A 256 24.92 -42.11 4.57
N LYS A 257 25.86 -41.36 5.13
CA LYS A 257 26.51 -40.21 4.48
C LYS A 257 27.26 -40.57 3.19
N ASN A 258 27.61 -41.85 3.01
CA ASN A 258 28.30 -42.36 1.81
C ASN A 258 27.30 -42.86 0.75
N GLY A 259 25.98 -42.82 1.06
CA GLY A 259 24.91 -43.28 0.17
C GLY A 259 24.60 -44.79 0.29
N ASN A 260 25.23 -45.51 1.22
CA ASN A 260 24.93 -46.93 1.43
C ASN A 260 23.59 -47.09 2.12
N ILE A 261 22.79 -48.06 1.68
CA ILE A 261 21.49 -48.35 2.30
C ILE A 261 21.72 -49.01 3.66
N THR A 262 21.19 -48.38 4.71
CA THR A 262 21.27 -48.87 6.09
C THR A 262 19.98 -49.53 6.55
N GLN A 263 18.82 -49.09 5.97
CA GLN A 263 17.53 -49.65 6.34
C GLN A 263 16.52 -49.46 5.21
N LYS A 264 15.56 -50.39 5.13
CA LYS A 264 14.33 -50.30 4.32
C LYS A 264 13.14 -50.71 5.15
N GLY A 265 11.99 -50.20 4.87
CA GLY A 265 10.77 -50.57 5.58
C GLY A 265 9.59 -49.75 5.10
N GLU A 266 8.59 -49.70 5.94
CA GLU A 266 7.36 -48.94 5.70
C GLU A 266 6.93 -48.22 6.98
N TYR A 267 6.40 -47.03 6.84
CA TYR A 267 5.77 -46.27 7.89
C TYR A 267 4.25 -46.19 7.67
N SER A 268 3.50 -46.16 8.74
CA SER A 268 2.08 -45.80 8.74
C SER A 268 1.84 -44.75 9.82
N HIS A 269 1.41 -43.55 9.43
CA HIS A 269 1.14 -42.44 10.35
C HIS A 269 2.28 -42.20 11.35
N GLY A 270 3.51 -42.10 10.85
CA GLY A 270 4.71 -41.83 11.64
C GLY A 270 5.27 -43.03 12.40
N VAL A 271 4.60 -44.19 12.39
CA VAL A 271 5.03 -45.42 13.09
C VAL A 271 5.61 -46.40 12.09
N MET A 272 6.83 -46.89 12.37
CA MET A 272 7.47 -47.89 11.54
C MET A 272 6.78 -49.24 11.72
N LEU A 273 6.35 -49.84 10.61
CA LEU A 273 5.79 -51.19 10.59
C LEU A 273 6.90 -52.23 10.77
N LYS A 274 6.62 -53.29 11.52
CA LYS A 274 7.57 -54.37 11.80
C LYS A 274 7.73 -55.29 10.61
#